data_fd48a204d0d9699741be55cd3671d4d3
#
_entry.id   fd48a204d0d9699741be55cd3671d4d3
#
_cell.length_a   1.000
_cell.length_b   1.000
_cell.length_c   1.000
_cell.angle_alpha   90.00
_cell.angle_beta   90.00
_cell.angle_gamma   90.00
#
_symmetry.space_group_name_H-M   'P 1'
#
loop_
_entity.id
_entity.type
_entity.pdbx_description
1 polymer ?
#
loop_
_entity_poly.entity_id
_entity_poly.type
_entity_poly.pdbx_seq_one_letter_code
_entity_poly.pdbx_strand_id
1 'polypeptide(L)'
;MNIPGEAGLIGTNVHFCATCDGAFYKDKKVLVIGGGNSGFEEGLFLTKFASQVDIVEFMPEVKASQILQDKVARMKNMSVTVNHAIKELRGENELKAIILEDRTTGEKKEWDHDGVFVFIGLTPNSELIKDKAESDKWGFIKTDKMMSTMPGVFAAGDVRVGSTKQAASAAGEGATAALMIREYLNSLGD
;
A
#
# COMPACT_ATOMS: atom_id res chain seq x y z
N MET A 1 8.37 4.31 3.20
CA MET A 1 9.72 3.72 3.37
C MET A 1 10.65 4.61 4.20
N ASN A 2 10.42 5.89 4.25
CA ASN A 2 11.27 6.90 4.90
C ASN A 2 12.72 6.91 4.36
N ILE A 3 12.85 6.87 3.04
CA ILE A 3 14.13 6.96 2.35
C ILE A 3 14.32 8.31 1.68
N PRO A 4 15.56 8.76 1.43
CA PRO A 4 15.84 9.99 0.69
C PRO A 4 15.12 10.04 -0.66
N GLY A 5 14.53 11.19 -0.98
CA GLY A 5 13.81 11.46 -2.22
C GLY A 5 12.35 10.97 -2.27
N GLU A 6 11.93 10.05 -1.40
CA GLU A 6 10.57 9.49 -1.43
C GLU A 6 9.49 10.56 -1.31
N ALA A 7 9.61 11.43 -0.29
CA ALA A 7 8.56 12.40 0.03
C ALA A 7 8.26 13.40 -1.11
N GLY A 8 9.28 13.80 -1.86
CA GLY A 8 9.13 14.71 -3.00
C GLY A 8 8.49 14.09 -4.23
N LEU A 9 8.47 12.74 -4.31
CA LEU A 9 7.96 12.00 -5.46
C LEU A 9 6.59 11.35 -5.19
N ILE A 10 6.05 11.44 -3.96
CA ILE A 10 4.72 10.91 -3.63
C ILE A 10 3.66 11.64 -4.47
N GLY A 11 2.83 10.87 -5.18
CA GLY A 11 1.76 11.37 -6.05
C GLY A 11 2.21 11.77 -7.45
N THR A 12 3.52 11.78 -7.72
CA THR A 12 4.07 11.98 -9.07
C THR A 12 4.66 10.70 -9.66
N ASN A 13 5.59 10.06 -8.94
CA ASN A 13 6.23 8.81 -9.38
C ASN A 13 6.24 7.73 -8.28
N VAL A 14 5.86 8.05 -7.04
CA VAL A 14 5.68 7.10 -5.95
C VAL A 14 4.21 6.97 -5.62
N HIS A 15 3.67 5.76 -5.74
CA HIS A 15 2.26 5.44 -5.66
C HIS A 15 1.99 4.29 -4.68
N PHE A 16 0.76 4.23 -4.16
CA PHE A 16 0.31 3.22 -3.20
C PHE A 16 -0.93 2.46 -3.68
N CYS A 17 -1.37 2.69 -4.93
CA CYS A 17 -2.58 2.09 -5.49
C CYS A 17 -2.39 1.87 -7.01
N ALA A 18 -2.22 0.63 -7.45
CA ALA A 18 -2.05 0.33 -8.87
C ALA A 18 -3.33 0.59 -9.67
N THR A 19 -4.50 0.31 -9.10
CA THR A 19 -5.79 0.60 -9.76
C THR A 19 -6.00 2.09 -9.99
N CYS A 20 -5.49 2.95 -9.09
CA CYS A 20 -5.62 4.40 -9.19
C CYS A 20 -4.68 4.98 -10.27
N ASP A 21 -3.43 4.55 -10.26
CA ASP A 21 -2.34 5.25 -10.94
C ASP A 21 -1.69 4.44 -12.07
N GLY A 22 -1.96 3.12 -12.15
CA GLY A 22 -1.29 2.23 -13.11
C GLY A 22 -1.47 2.63 -14.58
N ALA A 23 -2.63 3.20 -14.95
CA ALA A 23 -2.90 3.62 -16.31
C ALA A 23 -1.99 4.76 -16.82
N PHE A 24 -1.41 5.57 -15.91
CA PHE A 24 -0.44 6.62 -16.27
C PHE A 24 0.92 6.06 -16.72
N TYR A 25 1.16 4.77 -16.47
CA TYR A 25 2.41 4.06 -16.80
C TYR A 25 2.27 3.17 -18.04
N LYS A 26 1.36 3.53 -18.96
CA LYS A 26 1.24 2.83 -20.23
C LYS A 26 2.57 2.86 -21.00
N ASP A 27 3.03 1.66 -21.40
CA ASP A 27 4.27 1.42 -22.16
C ASP A 27 5.56 1.83 -21.41
N LYS A 28 5.49 2.05 -20.09
CA LYS A 28 6.59 2.45 -19.20
C LYS A 28 7.09 1.28 -18.35
N LYS A 29 8.25 1.47 -17.71
CA LYS A 29 8.80 0.52 -16.75
C LYS A 29 8.39 0.94 -15.33
N VAL A 30 7.90 0.02 -14.53
CA VAL A 30 7.53 0.30 -13.14
C VAL A 30 8.18 -0.67 -12.17
N LEU A 31 8.54 -0.15 -11.01
CA LEU A 31 9.03 -0.92 -9.89
C LEU A 31 7.91 -1.13 -8.87
N VAL A 32 7.72 -2.36 -8.44
CA VAL A 32 6.87 -2.73 -7.31
C VAL A 32 7.75 -3.08 -6.13
N ILE A 33 7.50 -2.45 -4.98
CA ILE A 33 8.23 -2.71 -3.74
C ILE A 33 7.34 -3.52 -2.80
N GLY A 34 7.76 -4.73 -2.51
CA GLY A 34 7.09 -5.68 -1.63
C GLY A 34 6.73 -7.01 -2.32
N GLY A 35 7.26 -8.11 -1.80
CA GLY A 35 7.10 -9.49 -2.30
C GLY A 35 5.98 -10.28 -1.61
N GLY A 36 4.99 -9.60 -1.01
CA GLY A 36 3.78 -10.22 -0.46
C GLY A 36 2.68 -10.38 -1.51
N ASN A 37 1.51 -10.93 -1.09
CA ASN A 37 0.35 -11.10 -1.98
C ASN A 37 -0.02 -9.79 -2.69
N SER A 38 -0.12 -8.68 -1.95
CA SER A 38 -0.48 -7.38 -2.52
C SER A 38 0.49 -6.94 -3.63
N GLY A 39 1.81 -7.02 -3.40
CA GLY A 39 2.79 -6.64 -4.42
C GLY A 39 2.70 -7.50 -5.68
N PHE A 40 2.44 -8.81 -5.54
CA PHE A 40 2.27 -9.71 -6.67
C PHE A 40 0.94 -9.48 -7.42
N GLU A 41 -0.17 -9.30 -6.71
CA GLU A 41 -1.50 -9.04 -7.31
C GLU A 41 -1.50 -7.70 -8.06
N GLU A 42 -1.02 -6.64 -7.40
CA GLU A 42 -0.93 -5.30 -7.99
C GLU A 42 0.11 -5.25 -9.12
N GLY A 43 1.23 -5.97 -8.98
CA GLY A 43 2.21 -6.12 -10.05
C GLY A 43 1.62 -6.79 -11.29
N LEU A 44 0.87 -7.89 -11.12
CA LEU A 44 0.13 -8.54 -12.22
C LEU A 44 -0.91 -7.59 -12.84
N PHE A 45 -1.57 -6.76 -12.05
CA PHE A 45 -2.51 -5.77 -12.58
C PHE A 45 -1.79 -4.72 -13.43
N LEU A 46 -0.62 -4.23 -12.98
CA LEU A 46 0.20 -3.24 -13.69
C LEU A 46 0.67 -3.74 -15.07
N THR A 47 0.85 -5.06 -15.27
CA THR A 47 1.23 -5.60 -16.59
C THR A 47 0.23 -5.32 -17.70
N LYS A 48 -1.01 -4.91 -17.36
CA LYS A 48 -2.02 -4.50 -18.34
C LYS A 48 -1.67 -3.17 -19.02
N PHE A 49 -0.79 -2.39 -18.42
CA PHE A 49 -0.41 -1.06 -18.85
C PHE A 49 1.09 -0.97 -19.13
N ALA A 50 1.90 -1.36 -18.15
CA ALA A 50 3.35 -1.22 -18.18
C ALA A 50 4.02 -2.19 -19.15
N SER A 51 5.07 -1.73 -19.81
CA SER A 51 5.92 -2.57 -20.67
C SER A 51 6.77 -3.56 -19.85
N GLN A 52 7.17 -3.17 -18.64
CA GLN A 52 7.95 -3.97 -17.70
C GLN A 52 7.51 -3.66 -16.27
N VAL A 53 7.36 -4.71 -15.46
CA VAL A 53 7.08 -4.63 -14.02
C VAL A 53 8.14 -5.44 -13.26
N ASP A 54 8.94 -4.77 -12.47
CA ASP A 54 9.95 -5.43 -11.64
C ASP A 54 9.52 -5.39 -10.18
N ILE A 55 9.51 -6.54 -9.51
CA ILE A 55 9.19 -6.65 -8.08
C ILE A 55 10.48 -6.75 -7.29
N VAL A 56 10.64 -5.89 -6.27
CA VAL A 56 11.76 -5.97 -5.32
C VAL A 56 11.23 -6.32 -3.93
N GLU A 57 11.84 -7.34 -3.34
CA GLU A 57 11.56 -7.78 -1.97
C GLU A 57 12.81 -7.59 -1.09
N PHE A 58 12.60 -6.98 0.07
CA PHE A 58 13.64 -6.77 1.07
C PHE A 58 14.15 -8.08 1.69
N MET A 59 13.25 -9.05 1.92
CA MET A 59 13.60 -10.34 2.49
C MET A 59 14.25 -11.26 1.45
N PRO A 60 15.00 -12.29 1.90
CA PRO A 60 15.63 -13.25 0.98
C PRO A 60 14.61 -14.13 0.24
N GLU A 61 13.35 -14.13 0.68
CA GLU A 61 12.27 -14.92 0.09
C GLU A 61 10.99 -14.08 -0.03
N VAL A 62 10.21 -14.30 -1.08
CA VAL A 62 8.88 -13.70 -1.23
C VAL A 62 7.88 -14.40 -0.32
N LYS A 63 6.88 -13.64 0.16
CA LYS A 63 5.79 -14.15 1.00
C LYS A 63 4.47 -14.31 0.24
N ALA A 64 4.45 -14.03 -1.05
CA ALA A 64 3.29 -14.25 -1.89
C ALA A 64 2.93 -15.74 -1.95
N SER A 65 1.64 -16.05 -2.10
CA SER A 65 1.16 -17.42 -2.27
C SER A 65 1.77 -18.07 -3.52
N GLN A 66 1.95 -19.39 -3.49
CA GLN A 66 2.54 -20.12 -4.63
C GLN A 66 1.79 -19.86 -5.94
N ILE A 67 0.46 -19.77 -5.88
CA ILE A 67 -0.37 -19.47 -7.04
C ILE A 67 0.01 -18.14 -7.71
N LEU A 68 0.32 -17.11 -6.91
CA LEU A 68 0.74 -15.81 -7.41
C LEU A 68 2.17 -15.87 -7.95
N GLN A 69 3.07 -16.57 -7.26
CA GLN A 69 4.44 -16.79 -7.74
C GLN A 69 4.44 -17.49 -9.09
N ASP A 70 3.65 -18.55 -9.26
CA ASP A 70 3.54 -19.29 -10.52
C ASP A 70 2.94 -18.42 -11.66
N LYS A 71 2.00 -17.53 -11.34
CA LYS A 71 1.46 -16.57 -12.33
C LYS A 71 2.54 -15.60 -12.79
N VAL A 72 3.25 -14.97 -11.85
CA VAL A 72 4.32 -14.01 -12.15
C VAL A 72 5.44 -14.67 -12.95
N ALA A 73 5.86 -15.88 -12.60
CA ALA A 73 6.90 -16.64 -13.32
C ALA A 73 6.55 -16.92 -14.80
N ARG A 74 5.28 -16.90 -15.18
CA ARG A 74 4.82 -17.08 -16.57
C ARG A 74 4.78 -15.78 -17.36
N MET A 75 4.86 -14.63 -16.69
CA MET A 75 4.82 -13.32 -17.35
C MET A 75 6.17 -12.99 -17.96
N LYS A 76 6.17 -12.60 -19.25
CA LYS A 76 7.41 -12.25 -19.97
C LYS A 76 7.94 -10.86 -19.60
N ASN A 77 7.05 -9.99 -19.11
CA ASN A 77 7.35 -8.60 -18.76
C ASN A 77 7.32 -8.37 -17.24
N MET A 78 7.62 -9.43 -16.47
CA MET A 78 7.80 -9.32 -15.02
C MET A 78 9.10 -9.97 -14.57
N SER A 79 9.73 -9.38 -13.56
CA SER A 79 10.83 -10.00 -12.82
C SER A 79 10.63 -9.85 -11.32
N VAL A 80 11.32 -10.69 -10.54
CA VAL A 80 11.31 -10.63 -9.08
C VAL A 80 12.75 -10.69 -8.59
N THR A 81 13.14 -9.69 -7.82
CA THR A 81 14.45 -9.58 -7.18
C THR A 81 14.27 -9.56 -5.67
N VAL A 82 14.83 -10.55 -4.99
CA VAL A 82 14.76 -10.67 -3.53
C VAL A 82 16.04 -10.14 -2.87
N ASN A 83 16.00 -9.96 -1.55
CA ASN A 83 17.12 -9.56 -0.72
C ASN A 83 17.74 -8.22 -1.13
N HIS A 84 16.93 -7.29 -1.64
CA HIS A 84 17.36 -5.96 -2.03
C HIS A 84 16.60 -4.88 -1.25
N ALA A 85 17.32 -3.86 -0.81
CA ALA A 85 16.77 -2.69 -0.13
C ALA A 85 16.77 -1.49 -1.07
N ILE A 86 15.65 -0.76 -1.14
CA ILE A 86 15.63 0.56 -1.77
C ILE A 86 16.27 1.55 -0.80
N LYS A 87 17.31 2.25 -1.22
CA LYS A 87 18.09 3.17 -0.38
C LYS A 87 17.77 4.64 -0.65
N GLU A 88 17.45 4.97 -1.89
CA GLU A 88 17.26 6.35 -2.32
C GLU A 88 16.43 6.38 -3.61
N LEU A 89 15.57 7.36 -3.75
CA LEU A 89 14.92 7.75 -5.01
C LEU A 89 15.48 9.11 -5.42
N ARG A 90 16.09 9.18 -6.60
CA ARG A 90 16.69 10.41 -7.11
C ARG A 90 15.76 11.11 -8.09
N GLY A 91 15.59 12.39 -7.89
CA GLY A 91 14.76 13.29 -8.69
C GLY A 91 14.06 14.32 -7.80
N GLU A 92 13.64 15.43 -8.37
CA GLU A 92 12.89 16.48 -7.65
C GLU A 92 11.39 16.45 -8.01
N ASN A 93 11.07 16.60 -9.30
CA ASN A 93 9.70 16.60 -9.83
C ASN A 93 9.41 15.35 -10.67
N GLU A 94 10.42 14.58 -10.96
CA GLU A 94 10.37 13.36 -11.76
C GLU A 94 11.43 12.39 -11.28
N LEU A 95 11.08 11.12 -11.18
CA LEU A 95 12.00 10.07 -10.83
C LEU A 95 13.09 9.92 -11.92
N LYS A 96 14.35 9.97 -11.52
CA LYS A 96 15.49 9.86 -12.42
C LYS A 96 16.27 8.57 -12.20
N ALA A 97 16.33 8.08 -10.97
CA ALA A 97 17.01 6.86 -10.64
C ALA A 97 16.54 6.28 -9.31
N ILE A 98 16.67 4.97 -9.17
CA ILE A 98 16.38 4.21 -7.94
C ILE A 98 17.67 3.53 -7.50
N ILE A 99 18.12 3.80 -6.29
CA ILE A 99 19.31 3.17 -5.74
C ILE A 99 18.88 1.95 -4.91
N LEU A 100 19.26 0.78 -5.38
CA LEU A 100 19.09 -0.49 -4.69
C LEU A 100 20.41 -0.94 -4.07
N GLU A 101 20.31 -1.67 -2.98
CA GLU A 101 21.44 -2.33 -2.32
C GLU A 101 21.16 -3.82 -2.19
N ASP A 102 22.01 -4.65 -2.72
CA ASP A 102 22.02 -6.08 -2.42
C ASP A 102 22.41 -6.25 -0.95
N ARG A 103 21.53 -6.81 -0.15
CA ARG A 103 21.72 -6.96 1.30
C ARG A 103 22.74 -8.04 1.67
N THR A 104 23.12 -8.91 0.74
CA THR A 104 24.18 -9.91 0.96
C THR A 104 25.55 -9.29 0.79
N THR A 105 25.74 -8.51 -0.28
CA THR A 105 27.06 -8.00 -0.67
C THR A 105 27.29 -6.55 -0.25
N GLY A 106 26.20 -5.80 0.00
CA GLY A 106 26.25 -4.34 0.19
C GLY A 106 26.45 -3.56 -1.10
N GLU A 107 26.51 -4.23 -2.25
CA GLU A 107 26.67 -3.59 -3.55
C GLU A 107 25.44 -2.74 -3.87
N LYS A 108 25.66 -1.50 -4.30
CA LYS A 108 24.60 -0.60 -4.74
C LYS A 108 24.52 -0.59 -6.26
N LYS A 109 23.28 -0.65 -6.77
CA LYS A 109 22.95 -0.57 -8.20
C LYS A 109 21.95 0.55 -8.43
N GLU A 110 22.10 1.19 -9.56
CA GLU A 110 21.15 2.17 -10.04
C GLU A 110 20.19 1.53 -11.05
N TRP A 111 18.89 1.68 -10.81
CA TRP A 111 17.84 1.20 -11.71
C TRP A 111 17.08 2.37 -12.31
N ASP A 112 16.72 2.21 -13.56
CA ASP A 112 15.95 3.17 -14.36
C ASP A 112 14.52 2.68 -14.51
N HIS A 113 13.58 3.33 -13.81
CA HIS A 113 12.15 3.08 -13.89
C HIS A 113 11.39 4.41 -13.89
N ASP A 114 10.24 4.43 -14.55
CA ASP A 114 9.39 5.62 -14.67
C ASP A 114 8.53 5.84 -13.41
N GLY A 115 8.26 4.79 -12.63
CA GLY A 115 7.46 4.89 -11.43
C GLY A 115 7.67 3.76 -10.44
N VAL A 116 7.27 4.02 -9.20
CA VAL A 116 7.41 3.11 -8.06
C VAL A 116 6.06 2.91 -7.40
N PHE A 117 5.67 1.66 -7.18
CA PHE A 117 4.45 1.26 -6.48
C PHE A 117 4.81 0.53 -5.20
N VAL A 118 4.35 1.02 -4.04
CA VAL A 118 4.80 0.56 -2.73
C VAL A 118 3.72 -0.28 -2.05
N PHE A 119 3.99 -1.58 -1.82
CA PHE A 119 3.08 -2.55 -1.21
C PHE A 119 3.76 -3.34 -0.08
N ILE A 120 4.31 -2.61 0.90
CA ILE A 120 5.04 -3.17 2.05
C ILE A 120 4.18 -3.34 3.32
N GLY A 121 2.87 -3.20 3.19
CA GLY A 121 1.91 -3.23 4.27
C GLY A 121 1.38 -1.85 4.64
N LEU A 122 0.37 -1.83 5.49
CA LEU A 122 -0.31 -0.62 5.95
C LEU A 122 -0.29 -0.57 7.47
N THR A 123 -0.07 0.61 8.02
CA THR A 123 -0.21 0.90 9.45
C THR A 123 -1.35 1.89 9.62
N PRO A 124 -2.43 1.54 10.35
CA PRO A 124 -3.52 2.47 10.59
C PRO A 124 -3.10 3.58 11.58
N ASN A 125 -3.57 4.80 11.36
CA ASN A 125 -3.38 5.91 12.28
C ASN A 125 -4.39 5.82 13.44
N SER A 126 -4.30 4.77 14.25
CA SER A 126 -5.23 4.44 15.34
C SER A 126 -4.70 4.73 16.73
N GLU A 127 -3.54 5.36 16.86
CA GLU A 127 -2.85 5.62 18.14
C GLU A 127 -3.73 6.36 19.17
N LEU A 128 -4.61 7.24 18.71
CA LEU A 128 -5.52 8.02 19.57
C LEU A 128 -6.39 7.16 20.49
N ILE A 129 -6.80 5.99 20.00
CA ILE A 129 -7.69 5.07 20.72
C ILE A 129 -7.05 3.69 20.96
N LYS A 130 -5.74 3.59 20.80
CA LYS A 130 -4.99 2.41 21.12
C LYS A 130 -5.25 2.00 22.59
N ASP A 131 -5.42 0.72 22.82
CA ASP A 131 -5.72 0.12 24.14
C ASP A 131 -7.09 0.55 24.75
N LYS A 132 -7.89 1.38 24.05
CA LYS A 132 -9.22 1.80 24.50
C LYS A 132 -10.35 1.16 23.70
N ALA A 133 -10.11 0.84 22.44
CA ALA A 133 -11.04 0.14 21.57
C ALA A 133 -10.37 -1.11 20.99
N GLU A 134 -11.17 -2.14 20.70
CA GLU A 134 -10.64 -3.34 20.08
C GLU A 134 -10.09 -3.05 18.68
N SER A 135 -8.94 -3.64 18.40
CA SER A 135 -8.30 -3.63 17.09
C SER A 135 -7.90 -5.05 16.67
N ASP A 136 -7.55 -5.21 15.43
CA ASP A 136 -6.91 -6.43 14.96
C ASP A 136 -5.41 -6.44 15.30
N LYS A 137 -4.73 -7.51 14.91
CA LYS A 137 -3.28 -7.67 15.16
C LYS A 137 -2.38 -6.63 14.48
N TRP A 138 -2.92 -5.88 13.52
CA TRP A 138 -2.21 -4.81 12.81
C TRP A 138 -2.60 -3.41 13.30
N GLY A 139 -3.55 -3.31 14.25
CA GLY A 139 -4.00 -2.05 14.83
C GLY A 139 -5.23 -1.42 14.14
N PHE A 140 -5.84 -2.07 13.13
CA PHE A 140 -7.08 -1.59 12.54
C PHE A 140 -8.24 -1.73 13.50
N ILE A 141 -9.06 -0.67 13.62
CA ILE A 141 -10.16 -0.60 14.58
C ILE A 141 -11.28 -1.55 14.16
N LYS A 142 -11.74 -2.40 15.07
CA LYS A 142 -12.93 -3.20 14.89
C LYS A 142 -14.18 -2.35 15.13
N THR A 143 -15.16 -2.46 14.25
CA THR A 143 -16.43 -1.72 14.36
C THR A 143 -17.61 -2.63 14.12
N ASP A 144 -18.71 -2.35 14.84
CA ASP A 144 -20.05 -2.78 14.47
C ASP A 144 -20.84 -1.53 14.04
N LYS A 145 -21.42 -1.54 12.82
CA LYS A 145 -22.12 -0.37 12.24
C LYS A 145 -21.35 0.94 12.45
N MET A 146 -20.06 0.95 12.16
CA MET A 146 -19.11 2.06 12.35
C MET A 146 -18.79 2.43 13.82
N MET A 147 -19.51 1.95 14.81
CA MET A 147 -19.13 2.17 16.22
C MET A 147 -18.05 1.20 16.64
N SER A 148 -17.02 1.71 17.33
CA SER A 148 -15.98 0.90 17.93
C SER A 148 -16.50 0.21 19.20
N THR A 149 -15.67 -0.64 19.82
CA THR A 149 -16.00 -1.23 21.12
C THR A 149 -15.97 -0.22 22.29
N MET A 150 -15.45 0.98 22.05
CA MET A 150 -15.54 2.10 22.98
C MET A 150 -16.83 2.88 22.68
N PRO A 151 -17.81 2.92 23.61
CA PRO A 151 -19.08 3.60 23.40
C PRO A 151 -18.91 5.09 23.03
N GLY A 152 -19.66 5.56 22.03
CA GLY A 152 -19.59 6.93 21.54
C GLY A 152 -18.40 7.24 20.63
N VAL A 153 -17.54 6.27 20.35
CA VAL A 153 -16.42 6.39 19.40
C VAL A 153 -16.71 5.63 18.12
N PHE A 154 -16.69 6.34 17.01
CA PHE A 154 -16.96 5.79 15.68
C PHE A 154 -15.71 5.86 14.82
N ALA A 155 -15.51 4.86 13.95
CA ALA A 155 -14.40 4.81 13.01
C ALA A 155 -14.91 4.52 11.60
N ALA A 156 -14.37 5.24 10.62
CA ALA A 156 -14.71 5.12 9.21
C ALA A 156 -13.45 5.23 8.35
N GLY A 157 -13.49 4.66 7.16
CA GLY A 157 -12.38 4.70 6.22
C GLY A 157 -11.25 3.74 6.57
N ASP A 158 -10.06 4.09 6.13
CA ASP A 158 -8.89 3.21 6.08
C ASP A 158 -8.42 2.70 7.44
N VAL A 159 -8.77 3.40 8.50
CA VAL A 159 -8.37 3.07 9.88
C VAL A 159 -9.07 1.84 10.44
N ARG A 160 -10.20 1.40 9.84
CA ARG A 160 -10.98 0.29 10.38
C ARG A 160 -10.78 -1.04 9.64
N VAL A 161 -11.04 -2.13 10.34
CA VAL A 161 -11.07 -3.49 9.78
C VAL A 161 -12.14 -3.58 8.69
N GLY A 162 -11.76 -4.22 7.56
CA GLY A 162 -12.69 -4.47 6.45
C GLY A 162 -12.95 -3.28 5.52
N SER A 163 -12.32 -2.14 5.73
CA SER A 163 -12.35 -1.04 4.76
C SER A 163 -11.64 -1.44 3.46
N THR A 164 -12.17 -0.99 2.32
CA THR A 164 -11.59 -1.25 0.99
C THR A 164 -10.37 -0.39 0.67
N LYS A 165 -9.99 0.54 1.55
CA LYS A 165 -8.85 1.45 1.37
C LYS A 165 -8.97 2.31 0.09
N GLN A 166 -10.20 2.80 -0.19
CA GLN A 166 -10.50 3.67 -1.31
C GLN A 166 -11.21 4.93 -0.82
N ALA A 167 -10.88 6.10 -1.39
CA ALA A 167 -11.46 7.39 -0.98
C ALA A 167 -12.99 7.42 -1.05
N ALA A 168 -13.58 6.85 -2.11
CA ALA A 168 -15.04 6.76 -2.26
C ALA A 168 -15.67 5.90 -1.17
N SER A 169 -15.03 4.80 -0.78
CA SER A 169 -15.48 3.96 0.34
C SER A 169 -15.38 4.71 1.66
N ALA A 170 -14.27 5.40 1.91
CA ALA A 170 -14.06 6.19 3.12
C ALA A 170 -15.11 7.29 3.26
N ALA A 171 -15.47 7.97 2.16
CA ALA A 171 -16.54 8.98 2.14
C ALA A 171 -17.90 8.36 2.46
N GLY A 172 -18.26 7.20 1.87
CA GLY A 172 -19.50 6.49 2.15
C GLY A 172 -19.59 5.97 3.58
N GLU A 173 -18.48 5.44 4.11
CA GLU A 173 -18.38 5.03 5.50
C GLU A 173 -18.51 6.21 6.46
N GLY A 174 -17.93 7.38 6.12
CA GLY A 174 -18.07 8.62 6.89
C GLY A 174 -19.53 9.09 6.96
N ALA A 175 -20.25 9.04 5.84
CA ALA A 175 -21.69 9.35 5.81
C ALA A 175 -22.49 8.38 6.69
N THR A 176 -22.17 7.08 6.63
CA THR A 176 -22.78 6.05 7.48
C THR A 176 -22.49 6.31 8.95
N ALA A 177 -21.25 6.62 9.30
CA ALA A 177 -20.85 6.94 10.67
C ALA A 177 -21.63 8.15 11.22
N ALA A 178 -21.84 9.20 10.41
CA ALA A 178 -22.62 10.37 10.82
C ALA A 178 -24.07 10.02 11.17
N LEU A 179 -24.71 9.12 10.40
CA LEU A 179 -26.07 8.63 10.71
C LEU A 179 -26.08 7.80 12.00
N MET A 180 -25.11 6.92 12.19
CA MET A 180 -24.99 6.09 13.39
C MET A 180 -24.72 6.94 14.64
N ILE A 181 -23.92 7.99 14.54
CA ILE A 181 -23.69 8.95 15.62
C ILE A 181 -25.02 9.62 16.02
N ARG A 182 -25.80 10.06 15.05
CA ARG A 182 -27.14 10.65 15.32
C ARG A 182 -28.05 9.68 16.05
N GLU A 183 -28.12 8.43 15.61
CA GLU A 183 -28.92 7.39 16.26
C GLU A 183 -28.44 7.11 17.69
N TYR A 184 -27.12 7.05 17.89
CA TYR A 184 -26.52 6.86 19.19
C TYR A 184 -26.86 8.01 20.15
N LEU A 185 -26.74 9.27 19.71
CA LEU A 185 -27.07 10.43 20.52
C LEU A 185 -28.57 10.44 20.90
N ASN A 186 -29.46 10.13 19.95
CA ASN A 186 -30.91 10.01 20.23
C ASN A 186 -31.18 8.89 21.25
N SER A 187 -30.41 7.81 21.29
CA SER A 187 -30.59 6.72 22.24
C SER A 187 -30.15 7.06 23.67
N LEU A 188 -29.33 8.07 23.84
CA LEU A 188 -28.88 8.53 25.16
C LEU A 188 -29.94 9.36 25.88
N GLY A 189 -30.97 9.82 25.15
CA GLY A 189 -32.00 10.73 25.65
C GLY A 189 -31.50 12.17 25.76
N ASP A 190 -32.36 13.13 25.54
CA ASP A 190 -32.12 14.55 25.85
C ASP A 190 -32.02 14.76 27.38
#